data_1ae9b1010a0ca6ea68d19e636d8fb98f
#
_entry.id   1ae9b1010a0ca6ea68d19e636d8fb98f
#
_cell.length_a   1.000
_cell.length_b   1.000
_cell.length_c   1.000
_cell.angle_alpha   90.00
_cell.angle_beta   90.00
_cell.angle_gamma   90.00
#
_symmetry.space_group_name_H-M   'P 1'
#
loop_
_entity.id
_entity.type
_entity.pdbx_description
1 polymer ?
#
loop_
_entity_poly.entity_id
_entity_poly.type
_entity_poly.pdbx_seq_one_letter_code
_entity_poly.pdbx_strand_id
1 'polypeptide(L)'
;MEEKYSVTQYSVSSILAYIEAGDIAIPEIQRPFVWKASQVRDLIDSLYNGYPTGYLIIWQNPDVRLKNGSSAVGKKVLIDGQQRITALMTAVAGRKILTERYEEKVIRIAFNPLAENVSERFAVQTPAHLNSKIWISDISELFRPGFSQMQFILNYLKENPDADAGQVERAVTRLIGIRSCQLGAIILVPQLDLSEVTEIFVRINSRGKRLNEADFAMSKIAADEYYGGKLLRKAIDYFCHLAKEPSFYPQLANGDTEFMASSYAPKLAWLKDDKDDIYDPSYSDMLRVSFMHQFRKGKLGDLVSLLSGRDFKDRSFKEEIAEDCFLKMGQGVLNFMNEYNFTQFVLAIRSAGFISPKLLTSQITLDFAYTLYLLLKQSGEVPTAQIKSCIQKWFVLATLTGRYVGSPESQMDRDLRAMEDKGILTFIKENEDADLSNSFWETRLVQDLETSSINSPYFSVYLAAQIFKGDRSLLSNSTRVSDLIAVAGDVHHIFPKKYLRKNGFDDKALYNQVANYAYLDTNVNISIGDRAPEDYFSQALAQCGGAERKVGTILVEDELRENLKANSIPETIFSMNSEHYLEFLQQRRIFMAAKIRDYYYSL
;
A
#
# COMPACT_ATOMS: atom_id res chain seq x y z
N MET A 1 -43.98 -3.46 -18.89
CA MET A 1 -42.81 -3.34 -17.99
C MET A 1 -42.58 -1.86 -17.79
N GLU A 2 -42.59 -1.37 -16.59
CA GLU A 2 -42.19 0.01 -16.31
C GLU A 2 -40.69 0.18 -16.64
N GLU A 3 -40.34 1.26 -17.32
CA GLU A 3 -38.95 1.58 -17.62
C GLU A 3 -38.22 1.91 -16.32
N LYS A 4 -37.21 1.12 -15.99
CA LYS A 4 -36.40 1.29 -14.77
C LYS A 4 -35.24 2.27 -14.93
N TYR A 5 -34.94 2.75 -16.15
CA TYR A 5 -33.85 3.68 -16.44
C TYR A 5 -34.09 4.46 -17.74
N SER A 6 -33.38 5.57 -17.87
CA SER A 6 -33.23 6.34 -19.12
C SER A 6 -31.74 6.56 -19.43
N VAL A 7 -31.41 6.82 -20.69
CA VAL A 7 -30.03 7.11 -21.14
C VAL A 7 -29.93 8.55 -21.58
N THR A 8 -28.93 9.26 -21.09
CA THR A 8 -28.63 10.66 -21.45
C THR A 8 -27.14 10.87 -21.59
N GLN A 9 -26.72 12.11 -21.87
CA GLN A 9 -25.31 12.49 -21.98
C GLN A 9 -25.07 13.78 -21.20
N TYR A 10 -23.89 13.87 -20.58
CA TYR A 10 -23.39 15.08 -19.94
C TYR A 10 -22.01 15.44 -20.51
N SER A 11 -21.75 16.71 -20.76
CA SER A 11 -20.38 17.13 -21.04
C SER A 11 -19.51 16.99 -19.78
N VAL A 12 -18.20 16.81 -19.95
CA VAL A 12 -17.24 16.79 -18.83
C VAL A 12 -17.41 18.04 -17.97
N SER A 13 -17.54 19.22 -18.56
CA SER A 13 -17.76 20.47 -17.82
C SER A 13 -19.07 20.46 -17.04
N SER A 14 -20.16 19.98 -17.65
CA SER A 14 -21.48 19.95 -16.98
C SER A 14 -21.48 19.00 -15.78
N ILE A 15 -20.91 17.80 -15.94
CA ILE A 15 -20.89 16.82 -14.83
C ILE A 15 -20.03 17.32 -13.65
N LEU A 16 -18.89 17.94 -13.93
CA LEU A 16 -18.04 18.53 -12.89
C LEU A 16 -18.76 19.68 -12.19
N ALA A 17 -19.46 20.55 -12.92
CA ALA A 17 -20.25 21.65 -12.36
C ALA A 17 -21.41 21.14 -11.47
N TYR A 18 -22.15 20.12 -11.90
CA TYR A 18 -23.22 19.53 -11.10
C TYR A 18 -22.72 18.89 -9.81
N ILE A 19 -21.52 18.29 -9.83
CA ILE A 19 -20.91 17.73 -8.62
C ILE A 19 -20.42 18.85 -7.69
N GLU A 20 -19.84 19.90 -8.24
CA GLU A 20 -19.40 21.07 -7.47
C GLU A 20 -20.57 21.83 -6.85
N ALA A 21 -21.68 21.97 -7.56
CA ALA A 21 -22.94 22.53 -7.04
C ALA A 21 -23.65 21.59 -6.04
N GLY A 22 -23.27 20.31 -6.01
CA GLY A 22 -23.90 19.31 -5.16
C GLY A 22 -25.23 18.78 -5.70
N ASP A 23 -25.56 19.02 -6.99
CA ASP A 23 -26.75 18.48 -7.68
C ASP A 23 -26.58 17.00 -8.01
N ILE A 24 -25.31 16.56 -8.24
CA ILE A 24 -24.93 15.17 -8.33
C ILE A 24 -24.01 14.88 -7.16
N ALA A 25 -24.47 14.02 -6.27
CA ALA A 25 -23.75 13.63 -5.07
C ALA A 25 -22.97 12.34 -5.29
N ILE A 26 -21.79 12.27 -4.69
CA ILE A 26 -21.04 11.02 -4.57
C ILE A 26 -21.45 10.40 -3.23
N PRO A 27 -22.11 9.23 -3.21
CA PRO A 27 -22.63 8.64 -1.98
C PRO A 27 -21.54 8.14 -1.03
N GLU A 28 -21.84 8.07 0.24
CA GLU A 28 -20.99 7.46 1.29
C GLU A 28 -20.63 6.00 0.99
N ILE A 29 -21.47 5.30 0.23
CA ILE A 29 -21.35 3.88 -0.12
C ILE A 29 -20.11 3.57 -0.99
N GLN A 30 -19.47 4.59 -1.60
CA GLN A 30 -18.42 4.35 -2.58
C GLN A 30 -17.01 4.43 -1.99
N ARG A 31 -16.15 3.58 -2.54
CA ARG A 31 -14.74 3.45 -2.12
C ARG A 31 -13.91 4.70 -2.39
N PRO A 32 -12.81 4.90 -1.65
CA PRO A 32 -11.80 5.91 -1.97
C PRO A 32 -11.24 5.76 -3.39
N PHE A 33 -10.47 6.73 -3.84
CA PHE A 33 -9.87 6.71 -5.17
C PHE A 33 -8.76 5.64 -5.27
N VAL A 34 -8.99 4.61 -6.10
CA VAL A 34 -8.10 3.44 -6.24
C VAL A 34 -7.35 3.39 -7.58
N TRP A 35 -7.62 4.32 -8.49
CA TRP A 35 -6.92 4.36 -9.77
C TRP A 35 -5.48 4.80 -9.60
N LYS A 36 -4.58 4.13 -10.35
CA LYS A 36 -3.20 4.59 -10.50
C LYS A 36 -3.16 5.86 -11.35
N ALA A 37 -2.16 6.71 -11.14
CA ALA A 37 -1.99 7.93 -11.92
C ALA A 37 -1.89 7.66 -13.44
N SER A 38 -1.38 6.50 -13.86
CA SER A 38 -1.38 6.06 -15.25
C SER A 38 -2.78 5.87 -15.82
N GLN A 39 -3.74 5.35 -15.02
CA GLN A 39 -5.14 5.19 -15.47
C GLN A 39 -5.84 6.55 -15.62
N VAL A 40 -5.47 7.53 -14.79
CA VAL A 40 -5.94 8.92 -14.96
C VAL A 40 -5.42 9.49 -16.28
N ARG A 41 -4.12 9.33 -16.58
CA ARG A 41 -3.52 9.71 -17.87
C ARG A 41 -4.24 9.05 -19.04
N ASP A 42 -4.51 7.76 -18.97
CA ASP A 42 -5.17 6.99 -20.05
C ASP A 42 -6.62 7.43 -20.27
N LEU A 43 -7.33 7.87 -19.21
CA LEU A 43 -8.65 8.48 -19.36
C LEU A 43 -8.57 9.82 -20.11
N ILE A 44 -7.61 10.68 -19.76
CA ILE A 44 -7.41 11.96 -20.45
C ILE A 44 -7.04 11.75 -21.91
N ASP A 45 -6.15 10.79 -22.19
CA ASP A 45 -5.79 10.43 -23.57
C ASP A 45 -7.00 9.89 -24.35
N SER A 46 -7.84 9.07 -23.74
CA SER A 46 -9.07 8.57 -24.37
C SER A 46 -10.04 9.70 -24.72
N LEU A 47 -10.26 10.65 -23.81
CA LEU A 47 -11.10 11.81 -24.06
C LEU A 47 -10.52 12.72 -25.16
N TYR A 48 -9.21 12.94 -25.14
CA TYR A 48 -8.51 13.70 -26.18
C TYR A 48 -8.68 13.07 -27.56
N ASN A 49 -8.69 11.74 -27.65
CA ASN A 49 -8.88 11.00 -28.91
C ASN A 49 -10.35 10.79 -29.29
N GLY A 50 -11.30 11.21 -28.43
CA GLY A 50 -12.74 11.01 -28.65
C GLY A 50 -13.21 9.56 -28.45
N TYR A 51 -12.45 8.76 -27.70
CA TYR A 51 -12.83 7.38 -27.43
C TYR A 51 -13.90 7.29 -26.34
N PRO A 52 -14.79 6.29 -26.42
CA PRO A 52 -15.80 6.10 -25.39
C PRO A 52 -15.17 5.69 -24.07
N THR A 53 -15.54 6.36 -22.98
CA THR A 53 -15.00 6.13 -21.63
C THR A 53 -15.93 5.34 -20.72
N GLY A 54 -17.00 4.76 -21.28
CA GLY A 54 -18.04 4.02 -20.55
C GLY A 54 -19.15 4.93 -20.01
N TYR A 55 -20.16 4.31 -19.40
CA TYR A 55 -21.34 5.00 -18.86
C TYR A 55 -21.17 5.34 -17.39
N LEU A 56 -21.71 6.48 -16.98
CA LEU A 56 -22.02 6.79 -15.59
C LEU A 56 -23.36 6.17 -15.23
N ILE A 57 -23.56 5.73 -13.99
CA ILE A 57 -24.87 5.32 -13.49
C ILE A 57 -25.25 6.27 -12.38
N ILE A 58 -26.38 6.92 -12.55
CA ILE A 58 -26.88 7.96 -11.67
C ILE A 58 -28.28 7.56 -11.22
N TRP A 59 -28.56 7.66 -9.94
CA TRP A 59 -29.85 7.35 -9.34
C TRP A 59 -30.47 8.60 -8.75
N GLN A 60 -31.75 8.81 -9.00
CA GLN A 60 -32.48 9.95 -8.50
C GLN A 60 -33.32 9.52 -7.28
N ASN A 61 -32.71 9.51 -6.09
CA ASN A 61 -33.40 9.18 -4.85
C ASN A 61 -33.21 10.30 -3.81
N PRO A 62 -34.31 10.81 -3.20
CA PRO A 62 -34.26 11.88 -2.21
C PRO A 62 -33.70 11.46 -0.83
N ASP A 63 -33.66 10.17 -0.50
CA ASP A 63 -33.44 9.69 0.88
C ASP A 63 -31.99 9.23 1.19
N VAL A 64 -31.07 9.34 0.22
CA VAL A 64 -29.67 8.93 0.42
C VAL A 64 -28.87 10.01 1.14
N ARG A 65 -28.11 9.61 2.19
CA ARG A 65 -27.12 10.47 2.86
C ARG A 65 -25.84 10.59 2.05
N LEU A 66 -25.26 11.77 2.06
CA LEU A 66 -24.02 12.12 1.33
C LEU A 66 -22.79 11.92 2.22
N LYS A 67 -21.58 11.90 1.60
CA LYS A 67 -20.28 11.82 2.30
C LYS A 67 -20.08 12.85 3.42
N ASN A 68 -20.79 13.96 3.39
CA ASN A 68 -20.76 15.00 4.41
C ASN A 68 -21.88 14.86 5.46
N GLY A 69 -22.61 13.74 5.50
CA GLY A 69 -23.69 13.47 6.43
C GLY A 69 -25.02 14.19 6.14
N SER A 70 -25.09 15.04 5.08
CA SER A 70 -26.34 15.72 4.69
C SER A 70 -27.27 14.80 3.89
N SER A 71 -28.59 15.09 3.90
CA SER A 71 -29.56 14.37 3.08
C SER A 71 -29.45 14.78 1.61
N ALA A 72 -29.62 13.80 0.71
CA ALA A 72 -29.63 14.01 -0.76
C ALA A 72 -30.99 14.45 -1.31
N VAL A 73 -31.86 15.04 -0.50
CA VAL A 73 -33.23 15.44 -0.90
C VAL A 73 -33.16 16.21 -2.23
N GLY A 74 -33.86 15.67 -3.24
CA GLY A 74 -33.89 16.23 -4.59
C GLY A 74 -32.63 16.14 -5.42
N LYS A 75 -31.57 15.48 -4.93
CA LYS A 75 -30.29 15.33 -5.61
C LYS A 75 -30.17 14.01 -6.36
N LYS A 76 -29.37 14.00 -7.40
CA LYS A 76 -28.94 12.79 -8.11
C LYS A 76 -27.73 12.18 -7.42
N VAL A 77 -27.66 10.86 -7.36
CA VAL A 77 -26.61 10.11 -6.69
C VAL A 77 -25.81 9.30 -7.71
N LEU A 78 -24.49 9.47 -7.75
CA LEU A 78 -23.61 8.73 -8.66
C LEU A 78 -23.38 7.31 -8.13
N ILE A 79 -23.95 6.31 -8.80
CA ILE A 79 -23.85 4.89 -8.40
C ILE A 79 -22.62 4.22 -9.00
N ASP A 80 -22.31 4.48 -10.30
CA ASP A 80 -21.08 4.00 -10.94
C ASP A 80 -20.41 5.10 -11.75
N GLY A 81 -19.10 4.98 -11.95
CA GLY A 81 -18.25 5.96 -12.64
C GLY A 81 -17.53 6.93 -11.71
N GLN A 82 -17.60 6.75 -10.39
CA GLN A 82 -16.94 7.61 -9.41
C GLN A 82 -15.44 7.76 -9.70
N GLN A 83 -14.73 6.67 -10.01
CA GLN A 83 -13.29 6.72 -10.27
C GLN A 83 -12.96 7.62 -11.48
N ARG A 84 -13.79 7.58 -12.52
CA ARG A 84 -13.67 8.45 -13.70
C ARG A 84 -13.93 9.91 -13.34
N ILE A 85 -14.97 10.17 -12.61
CA ILE A 85 -15.31 11.53 -12.15
C ILE A 85 -14.20 12.07 -11.24
N THR A 86 -13.71 11.28 -10.28
CA THR A 86 -12.61 11.67 -9.39
C THR A 86 -11.31 11.92 -10.17
N ALA A 87 -11.04 11.11 -11.20
CA ALA A 87 -9.92 11.33 -12.11
C ALA A 87 -10.04 12.66 -12.87
N LEU A 88 -11.24 13.01 -13.34
CA LEU A 88 -11.51 14.31 -13.99
C LEU A 88 -11.41 15.47 -12.99
N MET A 89 -11.89 15.31 -11.76
CA MET A 89 -11.76 16.33 -10.71
C MET A 89 -10.29 16.65 -10.42
N THR A 90 -9.42 15.65 -10.37
CA THR A 90 -8.00 15.90 -10.08
C THR A 90 -7.23 16.38 -11.31
N ALA A 91 -7.40 15.77 -12.48
CA ALA A 91 -6.60 16.08 -13.66
C ALA A 91 -7.10 17.31 -14.44
N VAL A 92 -8.41 17.58 -14.45
CA VAL A 92 -9.02 18.71 -15.20
C VAL A 92 -9.32 19.88 -14.27
N ALA A 93 -9.94 19.63 -13.11
CA ALA A 93 -10.28 20.70 -12.17
C ALA A 93 -9.18 20.98 -11.13
N GLY A 94 -8.08 20.21 -11.12
CA GLY A 94 -6.94 20.39 -10.20
C GLY A 94 -7.28 20.19 -8.72
N ARG A 95 -8.36 19.46 -8.42
CA ARG A 95 -8.83 19.23 -7.05
C ARG A 95 -8.01 18.16 -6.36
N LYS A 96 -7.82 18.31 -5.04
CA LYS A 96 -7.32 17.25 -4.19
C LYS A 96 -8.35 16.14 -4.11
N ILE A 97 -7.88 14.91 -4.11
CA ILE A 97 -8.68 13.69 -3.99
C ILE A 97 -8.15 12.85 -2.84
N LEU A 98 -9.03 12.11 -2.19
CA LEU A 98 -8.67 11.17 -1.15
C LEU A 98 -8.38 9.80 -1.76
N THR A 99 -7.15 9.31 -1.60
CA THR A 99 -6.71 7.99 -2.10
C THR A 99 -7.23 6.85 -1.22
N GLU A 100 -7.03 5.60 -1.67
CA GLU A 100 -7.34 4.39 -0.89
C GLU A 100 -6.59 4.35 0.46
N ARG A 101 -5.46 5.04 0.54
CA ARG A 101 -4.67 5.18 1.77
C ARG A 101 -5.03 6.42 2.58
N TYR A 102 -6.18 7.05 2.30
CA TYR A 102 -6.65 8.28 2.93
C TYR A 102 -5.69 9.47 2.83
N GLU A 103 -4.75 9.44 1.88
CA GLU A 103 -3.86 10.56 1.58
C GLU A 103 -4.56 11.56 0.64
N GLU A 104 -4.51 12.85 0.96
CA GLU A 104 -4.90 13.90 0.03
C GLU A 104 -3.84 14.06 -1.05
N LYS A 105 -4.23 13.91 -2.31
CA LYS A 105 -3.32 13.98 -3.45
C LYS A 105 -3.94 14.71 -4.63
N VAL A 106 -3.14 15.47 -5.37
CA VAL A 106 -3.47 15.95 -6.72
C VAL A 106 -2.69 15.11 -7.73
N ILE A 107 -3.39 14.46 -8.65
CA ILE A 107 -2.76 13.75 -9.78
C ILE A 107 -2.67 14.70 -10.94
N ARG A 108 -1.44 15.09 -11.29
CA ARG A 108 -1.17 16.00 -12.38
C ARG A 108 -0.73 15.24 -13.62
N ILE A 109 -1.28 15.64 -14.75
CA ILE A 109 -0.97 15.06 -16.05
C ILE A 109 -0.24 16.10 -16.89
N ALA A 110 0.92 15.72 -17.40
CA ALA A 110 1.70 16.52 -18.34
C ALA A 110 1.29 16.21 -19.79
N PHE A 111 1.37 17.21 -20.66
CA PHE A 111 1.01 17.11 -22.07
C PHE A 111 2.10 17.69 -22.95
N ASN A 112 2.47 16.95 -24.01
CA ASN A 112 3.40 17.39 -25.05
C ASN A 112 2.64 17.72 -26.34
N PRO A 113 2.46 19.00 -26.68
CA PRO A 113 1.74 19.39 -27.89
C PRO A 113 2.50 19.10 -29.20
N LEU A 114 3.81 18.85 -29.12
CA LEU A 114 4.68 18.54 -30.23
C LEU A 114 4.88 17.03 -30.45
N ALA A 115 4.29 16.17 -29.63
CA ALA A 115 4.45 14.72 -29.74
C ALA A 115 3.86 14.19 -31.06
N GLU A 116 4.67 13.52 -31.86
CA GLU A 116 4.25 12.81 -33.07
C GLU A 116 3.54 11.49 -32.71
N ASN A 117 4.07 10.80 -31.73
CA ASN A 117 3.52 9.52 -31.26
C ASN A 117 2.46 9.72 -30.17
N VAL A 118 1.37 8.97 -30.25
CA VAL A 118 0.28 8.99 -29.26
C VAL A 118 0.79 8.64 -27.86
N SER A 119 1.71 7.67 -27.74
CA SER A 119 2.29 7.21 -26.48
C SER A 119 3.15 8.26 -25.76
N GLU A 120 3.61 9.28 -26.46
CA GLU A 120 4.49 10.33 -25.93
C GLU A 120 3.75 11.64 -25.62
N ARG A 121 2.45 11.68 -25.88
CA ARG A 121 1.62 12.89 -25.76
C ARG A 121 1.23 13.21 -24.34
N PHE A 122 0.89 12.19 -23.54
CA PHE A 122 0.49 12.34 -22.14
C PHE A 122 1.41 11.56 -21.22
N ALA A 123 1.78 12.17 -20.10
CA ALA A 123 2.55 11.55 -19.05
C ALA A 123 2.02 11.91 -17.66
N VAL A 124 2.21 11.04 -16.68
CA VAL A 124 2.08 11.44 -15.28
C VAL A 124 3.20 12.43 -14.97
N GLN A 125 2.88 13.57 -14.38
CA GLN A 125 3.86 14.61 -14.08
C GLN A 125 5.02 14.07 -13.23
N THR A 126 6.23 14.43 -13.63
CA THR A 126 7.48 14.17 -12.90
C THR A 126 8.31 15.46 -12.79
N PRO A 127 9.35 15.52 -11.96
CA PRO A 127 10.26 16.67 -11.91
C PRO A 127 10.88 17.03 -13.27
N ALA A 128 11.08 16.05 -14.15
CA ALA A 128 11.58 16.31 -15.51
C ALA A 128 10.59 17.13 -16.34
N HIS A 129 9.28 16.89 -16.18
CA HIS A 129 8.25 17.65 -16.88
C HIS A 129 8.12 19.09 -16.37
N LEU A 130 8.37 19.33 -15.07
CA LEU A 130 8.36 20.68 -14.50
C LEU A 130 9.47 21.57 -15.07
N ASN A 131 10.61 21.00 -15.43
CA ASN A 131 11.78 21.72 -15.94
C ASN A 131 11.83 21.73 -17.48
N SER A 132 10.89 21.10 -18.16
CA SER A 132 10.84 21.03 -19.61
C SER A 132 10.12 22.23 -20.21
N LYS A 133 10.67 22.80 -21.27
CA LYS A 133 10.00 23.83 -22.07
C LYS A 133 9.00 23.25 -23.07
N ILE A 134 9.18 21.99 -23.44
CA ILE A 134 8.34 21.29 -24.43
C ILE A 134 7.04 20.79 -23.79
N TRP A 135 7.13 20.30 -22.53
CA TRP A 135 5.97 19.75 -21.84
C TRP A 135 5.18 20.83 -21.13
N ILE A 136 3.87 20.85 -21.35
CA ILE A 136 2.92 21.50 -20.45
C ILE A 136 2.86 20.62 -19.21
N SER A 137 3.42 21.09 -18.12
CA SER A 137 3.66 20.26 -16.93
C SER A 137 2.38 19.83 -16.21
N ASP A 138 1.32 20.62 -16.28
CA ASP A 138 0.01 20.35 -15.65
C ASP A 138 -1.13 20.84 -16.55
N ILE A 139 -1.89 19.91 -17.12
CA ILE A 139 -3.01 20.25 -18.00
C ILE A 139 -4.12 21.02 -17.26
N SER A 140 -4.26 20.87 -15.94
CA SER A 140 -5.31 21.55 -15.17
C SER A 140 -5.23 23.07 -15.28
N GLU A 141 -4.05 23.61 -15.56
CA GLU A 141 -3.84 25.06 -15.74
C GLU A 141 -4.59 25.63 -16.93
N LEU A 142 -4.76 24.83 -18.01
CA LEU A 142 -5.48 25.24 -19.21
C LEU A 142 -7.01 25.28 -19.00
N PHE A 143 -7.48 24.71 -17.90
CA PHE A 143 -8.90 24.64 -17.58
C PHE A 143 -9.34 25.66 -16.52
N ARG A 144 -8.43 26.47 -15.98
CA ARG A 144 -8.75 27.47 -14.95
C ARG A 144 -9.64 28.59 -15.50
N PRO A 145 -10.53 29.17 -14.67
CA PRO A 145 -11.26 30.38 -15.03
C PRO A 145 -10.29 31.51 -15.44
N GLY A 146 -10.61 32.21 -16.54
CA GLY A 146 -9.77 33.29 -17.04
C GLY A 146 -8.56 32.84 -17.87
N PHE A 147 -8.38 31.55 -18.14
CA PHE A 147 -7.31 31.08 -19.02
C PHE A 147 -7.44 31.67 -20.43
N SER A 148 -6.37 32.30 -20.94
CA SER A 148 -6.28 32.81 -22.29
C SER A 148 -5.44 31.87 -23.16
N GLN A 149 -6.12 31.12 -24.03
CA GLN A 149 -5.46 30.19 -24.94
C GLN A 149 -4.46 30.92 -25.86
N MET A 150 -4.82 32.07 -26.40
CA MET A 150 -3.96 32.85 -27.29
C MET A 150 -2.67 33.28 -26.57
N GLN A 151 -2.80 33.84 -25.38
CA GLN A 151 -1.63 34.27 -24.61
C GLN A 151 -0.73 33.09 -24.24
N PHE A 152 -1.33 31.96 -23.89
CA PHE A 152 -0.60 30.73 -23.57
C PHE A 152 0.21 30.24 -24.78
N ILE A 153 -0.40 30.14 -25.96
CA ILE A 153 0.27 29.71 -27.19
C ILE A 153 1.42 30.66 -27.54
N LEU A 154 1.21 31.99 -27.46
CA LEU A 154 2.27 32.96 -27.71
C LEU A 154 3.46 32.79 -26.76
N ASN A 155 3.21 32.57 -25.47
CA ASN A 155 4.25 32.32 -24.51
C ASN A 155 4.98 31.00 -24.76
N TYR A 156 4.24 29.92 -25.08
CA TYR A 156 4.81 28.62 -25.41
C TYR A 156 5.75 28.70 -26.62
N LEU A 157 5.32 29.37 -27.72
CA LEU A 157 6.13 29.55 -28.92
C LEU A 157 7.35 30.44 -28.68
N LYS A 158 7.27 31.41 -27.78
CA LYS A 158 8.42 32.22 -27.37
C LYS A 158 9.50 31.38 -26.68
N GLU A 159 9.11 30.37 -25.93
CA GLU A 159 10.05 29.43 -25.27
C GLU A 159 10.51 28.31 -26.21
N ASN A 160 9.75 28.01 -27.27
CA ASN A 160 10.01 26.98 -28.26
C ASN A 160 9.95 27.56 -29.69
N PRO A 161 10.95 28.35 -30.11
CA PRO A 161 10.91 29.11 -31.39
C PRO A 161 10.82 28.22 -32.63
N ASP A 162 11.30 26.99 -32.55
CA ASP A 162 11.31 26.01 -33.64
C ASP A 162 9.99 25.22 -33.76
N ALA A 163 9.03 25.44 -32.87
CA ALA A 163 7.76 24.71 -32.85
C ALA A 163 6.80 25.24 -33.92
N ASP A 164 6.11 24.34 -34.62
CA ASP A 164 5.01 24.72 -35.53
C ASP A 164 3.82 25.29 -34.75
N ALA A 165 3.57 26.57 -34.92
CA ALA A 165 2.48 27.30 -34.28
C ALA A 165 1.11 26.66 -34.55
N GLY A 166 0.87 26.18 -35.75
CA GLY A 166 -0.38 25.53 -36.14
C GLY A 166 -0.54 24.17 -35.47
N GLN A 167 0.56 23.40 -35.26
CA GLN A 167 0.53 22.15 -34.52
C GLN A 167 0.20 22.39 -33.04
N VAL A 168 0.88 23.34 -32.41
CA VAL A 168 0.65 23.70 -30.99
C VAL A 168 -0.78 24.18 -30.79
N GLU A 169 -1.29 25.06 -31.65
CA GLU A 169 -2.66 25.57 -31.59
C GLU A 169 -3.68 24.43 -31.69
N ARG A 170 -3.57 23.57 -32.70
CA ARG A 170 -4.46 22.39 -32.84
C ARG A 170 -4.42 21.47 -31.63
N ALA A 171 -3.23 21.15 -31.12
CA ALA A 171 -3.05 20.26 -29.99
C ALA A 171 -3.67 20.85 -28.72
N VAL A 172 -3.42 22.11 -28.40
CA VAL A 172 -3.96 22.81 -27.22
C VAL A 172 -5.48 22.99 -27.34
N THR A 173 -5.99 23.39 -28.52
CA THR A 173 -7.43 23.51 -28.77
C THR A 173 -8.15 22.20 -28.57
N ARG A 174 -7.58 21.09 -29.06
CA ARG A 174 -8.13 19.75 -28.87
C ARG A 174 -8.12 19.33 -27.41
N LEU A 175 -7.05 19.66 -26.67
CA LEU A 175 -6.97 19.37 -25.24
C LEU A 175 -8.04 20.12 -24.44
N ILE A 176 -8.22 21.42 -24.69
CA ILE A 176 -9.28 22.24 -24.08
C ILE A 176 -10.67 21.69 -24.44
N GLY A 177 -10.82 21.16 -25.66
CA GLY A 177 -12.03 20.52 -26.16
C GLY A 177 -12.52 19.33 -25.30
N ILE A 178 -11.68 18.73 -24.43
CA ILE A 178 -12.08 17.69 -23.48
C ILE A 178 -13.27 18.14 -22.62
N ARG A 179 -13.38 19.43 -22.28
CA ARG A 179 -14.55 19.98 -21.55
C ARG A 179 -15.89 19.68 -22.22
N SER A 180 -15.92 19.61 -23.51
CA SER A 180 -17.14 19.40 -24.32
C SER A 180 -17.38 17.92 -24.66
N CYS A 181 -16.43 17.02 -24.32
CA CYS A 181 -16.59 15.59 -24.53
C CYS A 181 -17.81 15.06 -23.77
N GLN A 182 -18.62 14.23 -24.44
CA GLN A 182 -19.85 13.70 -23.90
C GLN A 182 -19.58 12.39 -23.15
N LEU A 183 -20.05 12.31 -21.91
CA LEU A 183 -20.08 11.12 -21.08
C LEU A 183 -21.50 10.56 -21.10
N GLY A 184 -21.67 9.31 -21.51
CA GLY A 184 -22.96 8.63 -21.45
C GLY A 184 -23.38 8.42 -19.98
N ALA A 185 -24.64 8.61 -19.67
CA ALA A 185 -25.19 8.39 -18.34
C ALA A 185 -26.49 7.59 -18.39
N ILE A 186 -26.59 6.58 -17.55
CA ILE A 186 -27.80 5.79 -17.29
C ILE A 186 -28.43 6.39 -16.02
N ILE A 187 -29.63 6.91 -16.14
CA ILE A 187 -30.36 7.51 -15.02
C ILE A 187 -31.38 6.48 -14.52
N LEU A 188 -31.18 5.96 -13.31
CA LEU A 188 -32.11 5.05 -12.66
C LEU A 188 -33.31 5.84 -12.11
N VAL A 189 -34.51 5.24 -12.24
CA VAL A 189 -35.74 5.88 -11.78
C VAL A 189 -35.81 5.99 -10.25
N PRO A 190 -36.51 6.99 -9.69
CA PRO A 190 -36.54 7.22 -8.25
C PRO A 190 -37.27 6.12 -7.46
N GLN A 191 -38.14 5.33 -8.11
CA GLN A 191 -38.92 4.28 -7.48
C GLN A 191 -38.14 3.01 -7.09
N LEU A 192 -36.94 2.83 -7.61
CA LEU A 192 -36.06 1.71 -7.23
C LEU A 192 -35.66 1.86 -5.76
N ASP A 193 -35.69 0.76 -5.03
CA ASP A 193 -35.13 0.73 -3.68
C ASP A 193 -33.62 0.55 -3.67
N LEU A 194 -33.00 0.77 -2.51
CA LEU A 194 -31.56 0.69 -2.35
C LEU A 194 -31.02 -0.72 -2.64
N SER A 195 -31.79 -1.77 -2.36
CA SER A 195 -31.42 -3.17 -2.60
C SER A 195 -31.36 -3.45 -4.11
N GLU A 196 -32.36 -3.00 -4.87
CA GLU A 196 -32.39 -3.14 -6.34
C GLU A 196 -31.23 -2.37 -7.00
N VAL A 197 -30.95 -1.14 -6.53
CA VAL A 197 -29.83 -0.32 -7.03
C VAL A 197 -28.50 -0.98 -6.72
N THR A 198 -28.33 -1.54 -5.52
CA THR A 198 -27.13 -2.28 -5.13
C THR A 198 -26.95 -3.53 -6.01
N GLU A 199 -28.03 -4.26 -6.30
CA GLU A 199 -27.97 -5.41 -7.20
C GLU A 199 -27.59 -5.02 -8.64
N ILE A 200 -28.14 -3.92 -9.16
CA ILE A 200 -27.79 -3.35 -10.47
C ILE A 200 -26.29 -2.99 -10.48
N PHE A 201 -25.79 -2.31 -9.45
CA PHE A 201 -24.40 -1.94 -9.30
C PHE A 201 -23.46 -3.16 -9.31
N VAL A 202 -23.79 -4.20 -8.52
CA VAL A 202 -23.04 -5.46 -8.47
C VAL A 202 -23.00 -6.15 -9.84
N ARG A 203 -24.14 -6.26 -10.53
CA ARG A 203 -24.24 -6.92 -11.86
C ARG A 203 -23.45 -6.20 -12.93
N ILE A 204 -23.47 -4.87 -12.95
CA ILE A 204 -22.74 -4.06 -13.93
C ILE A 204 -21.23 -4.18 -13.70
N ASN A 205 -20.78 -4.09 -12.45
CA ASN A 205 -19.36 -4.14 -12.10
C ASN A 205 -18.77 -5.57 -12.18
N SER A 206 -19.59 -6.62 -12.18
CA SER A 206 -19.14 -8.02 -12.29
C SER A 206 -18.39 -8.33 -13.61
N ARG A 207 -18.53 -7.51 -14.65
CA ARG A 207 -17.89 -7.66 -15.95
C ARG A 207 -16.74 -6.67 -16.23
N GLY A 208 -16.49 -5.70 -15.31
CA GLY A 208 -15.39 -4.73 -15.40
C GLY A 208 -14.15 -5.16 -14.59
N LYS A 209 -13.36 -4.18 -14.11
CA LYS A 209 -12.35 -4.44 -13.07
C LYS A 209 -13.13 -4.90 -11.84
N ARG A 210 -13.07 -6.20 -11.53
CA ARG A 210 -13.82 -6.79 -10.42
C ARG A 210 -13.61 -5.95 -9.18
N LEU A 211 -14.70 -5.46 -8.59
CA LEU A 211 -14.69 -5.04 -7.20
C LEU A 211 -14.09 -6.19 -6.40
N ASN A 212 -13.17 -5.89 -5.51
CA ASN A 212 -12.71 -6.90 -4.58
C ASN A 212 -13.84 -7.23 -3.59
N GLU A 213 -13.76 -8.35 -2.93
CA GLU A 213 -14.82 -8.81 -2.03
C GLU A 213 -14.98 -7.90 -0.80
N ALA A 214 -13.92 -7.17 -0.41
CA ALA A 214 -13.98 -6.15 0.62
C ALA A 214 -14.85 -4.94 0.21
N ASP A 215 -14.78 -4.51 -1.07
CA ASP A 215 -15.64 -3.45 -1.61
C ASP A 215 -17.13 -3.86 -1.53
N PHE A 216 -17.43 -5.14 -1.85
CA PHE A 216 -18.80 -5.68 -1.72
C PHE A 216 -19.26 -5.73 -0.27
N ALA A 217 -18.41 -6.21 0.63
CA ALA A 217 -18.72 -6.25 2.06
C ALA A 217 -19.00 -4.84 2.59
N MET A 218 -18.17 -3.87 2.27
CA MET A 218 -18.35 -2.47 2.67
C MET A 218 -19.62 -1.86 2.10
N SER A 219 -19.97 -2.18 0.86
CA SER A 219 -21.22 -1.71 0.25
C SER A 219 -22.44 -2.31 0.93
N LYS A 220 -22.40 -3.61 1.27
CA LYS A 220 -23.47 -4.28 2.03
C LYS A 220 -23.63 -3.70 3.43
N ILE A 221 -22.50 -3.47 4.14
CA ILE A 221 -22.50 -2.85 5.46
C ILE A 221 -23.11 -1.44 5.40
N ALA A 222 -22.74 -0.65 4.39
CA ALA A 222 -23.24 0.72 4.23
C ALA A 222 -24.74 0.78 3.87
N ALA A 223 -25.25 -0.22 3.15
CA ALA A 223 -26.66 -0.32 2.75
C ALA A 223 -27.58 -0.79 3.87
N ASP A 224 -27.03 -1.28 4.98
CA ASP A 224 -27.84 -1.75 6.10
C ASP A 224 -28.45 -0.59 6.90
N GLU A 225 -29.77 -0.66 7.11
CA GLU A 225 -30.55 0.32 7.88
C GLU A 225 -31.01 -0.22 9.25
N TYR A 226 -30.90 -1.54 9.47
CA TYR A 226 -31.53 -2.23 10.60
C TYR A 226 -30.54 -2.63 11.70
N TYR A 227 -29.31 -3.07 11.33
CA TYR A 227 -28.35 -3.68 12.24
C TYR A 227 -27.16 -2.77 12.59
N GLY A 228 -27.27 -1.47 12.30
CA GLY A 228 -26.24 -0.48 12.63
C GLY A 228 -25.09 -0.42 11.63
N GLY A 229 -25.29 -0.92 10.41
CA GLY A 229 -24.28 -0.98 9.36
C GLY A 229 -23.68 0.38 9.00
N LYS A 230 -24.48 1.46 8.98
CA LYS A 230 -23.98 2.83 8.71
C LYS A 230 -22.91 3.27 9.71
N LEU A 231 -23.13 3.02 11.01
CA LEU A 231 -22.16 3.38 12.05
C LEU A 231 -20.94 2.46 12.01
N LEU A 232 -21.14 1.17 11.74
CA LEU A 232 -20.06 0.21 11.55
C LEU A 232 -19.16 0.61 10.36
N ARG A 233 -19.77 1.01 9.24
CA ARG A 233 -19.06 1.51 8.08
C ARG A 233 -18.19 2.72 8.40
N LYS A 234 -18.78 3.73 9.07
CA LYS A 234 -18.09 4.94 9.50
C LYS A 234 -16.95 4.61 10.46
N ALA A 235 -17.14 3.67 11.39
CA ALA A 235 -16.11 3.25 12.32
C ALA A 235 -14.87 2.69 11.59
N ILE A 236 -15.10 1.85 10.59
CA ILE A 236 -14.02 1.29 9.76
C ILE A 236 -13.30 2.40 8.98
N ASP A 237 -14.04 3.24 8.26
CA ASP A 237 -13.46 4.30 7.43
C ASP A 237 -12.69 5.33 8.29
N TYR A 238 -13.26 5.78 9.40
CA TYR A 238 -12.63 6.77 10.26
C TYR A 238 -11.42 6.23 11.00
N PHE A 239 -11.44 4.95 11.43
CA PHE A 239 -10.26 4.33 12.00
C PHE A 239 -9.10 4.31 11.01
N CYS A 240 -9.34 3.80 9.79
CA CYS A 240 -8.33 3.73 8.75
C CYS A 240 -7.81 5.12 8.34
N HIS A 241 -8.68 6.14 8.32
CA HIS A 241 -8.29 7.51 8.03
C HIS A 241 -7.41 8.09 9.15
N LEU A 242 -7.83 7.93 10.40
CA LEU A 242 -7.10 8.48 11.56
C LEU A 242 -5.77 7.77 11.80
N ALA A 243 -5.67 6.47 11.55
CA ALA A 243 -4.41 5.73 11.62
C ALA A 243 -3.36 6.31 10.65
N LYS A 244 -3.80 6.81 9.49
CA LYS A 244 -2.93 7.43 8.48
C LYS A 244 -2.73 8.93 8.70
N GLU A 245 -3.79 9.64 9.10
CA GLU A 245 -3.83 11.11 9.23
C GLU A 245 -4.46 11.49 10.57
N PRO A 246 -3.73 11.39 11.69
CA PRO A 246 -4.23 11.74 13.03
C PRO A 246 -4.80 13.16 13.13
N SER A 247 -4.28 14.09 12.33
CA SER A 247 -4.74 15.50 12.26
C SER A 247 -6.17 15.67 11.75
N PHE A 248 -6.78 14.62 11.19
CA PHE A 248 -8.19 14.62 10.78
C PHE A 248 -9.18 14.59 11.96
N TYR A 249 -8.74 14.18 13.17
CA TYR A 249 -9.65 14.03 14.33
C TYR A 249 -10.50 15.25 14.66
N PRO A 250 -10.00 16.51 14.69
CA PRO A 250 -10.83 17.68 14.93
C PRO A 250 -11.92 17.90 13.87
N GLN A 251 -11.64 17.57 12.61
CA GLN A 251 -12.61 17.68 11.51
C GLN A 251 -13.72 16.66 11.70
N LEU A 252 -13.38 15.42 12.07
CA LEU A 252 -14.34 14.37 12.41
C LEU A 252 -15.22 14.78 13.59
N ALA A 253 -14.61 15.25 14.69
CA ALA A 253 -15.32 15.60 15.92
C ALA A 253 -16.35 16.73 15.72
N ASN A 254 -16.05 17.68 14.84
CA ASN A 254 -16.93 18.81 14.53
C ASN A 254 -17.92 18.51 13.40
N GLY A 255 -17.58 17.59 12.48
CA GLY A 255 -18.35 17.35 11.25
C GLY A 255 -19.39 16.24 11.37
N ASP A 256 -19.15 15.21 12.19
CA ASP A 256 -20.06 14.06 12.32
C ASP A 256 -20.48 13.81 13.77
N THR A 257 -21.41 14.66 14.25
CA THR A 257 -21.93 14.59 15.62
C THR A 257 -22.70 13.30 15.90
N GLU A 258 -23.35 12.70 14.90
CA GLU A 258 -24.04 11.41 15.01
C GLU A 258 -23.05 10.28 15.33
N PHE A 259 -21.94 10.22 14.58
CA PHE A 259 -20.90 9.25 14.84
C PHE A 259 -20.23 9.48 16.20
N MET A 260 -19.95 10.74 16.55
CA MET A 260 -19.33 11.09 17.84
C MET A 260 -20.18 10.71 19.06
N ALA A 261 -21.50 10.57 18.89
CA ALA A 261 -22.39 10.05 19.92
C ALA A 261 -22.44 8.50 19.97
N SER A 262 -21.82 7.80 19.02
CA SER A 262 -21.83 6.35 18.94
C SER A 262 -20.86 5.68 19.92
N SER A 263 -21.06 4.38 20.16
CA SER A 263 -20.13 3.54 20.97
C SER A 263 -18.76 3.35 20.33
N TYR A 264 -18.60 3.64 19.03
CA TYR A 264 -17.34 3.53 18.29
C TYR A 264 -16.40 4.72 18.53
N ALA A 265 -16.93 5.93 18.62
CA ALA A 265 -16.13 7.15 18.69
C ALA A 265 -15.08 7.16 19.83
N PRO A 266 -15.41 6.75 21.08
CA PRO A 266 -14.43 6.67 22.16
C PRO A 266 -13.32 5.65 21.89
N LYS A 267 -13.57 4.64 21.04
CA LYS A 267 -12.63 3.55 20.73
C LYS A 267 -11.56 3.93 19.72
N LEU A 268 -11.75 5.01 18.97
CA LEU A 268 -10.77 5.54 18.00
C LEU A 268 -10.14 6.87 18.45
N ALA A 269 -10.56 7.43 19.59
CA ALA A 269 -10.09 8.74 20.06
C ALA A 269 -8.58 8.78 20.35
N TRP A 270 -7.94 7.65 20.64
CA TRP A 270 -6.51 7.54 20.88
C TRP A 270 -5.67 7.77 19.62
N LEU A 271 -6.23 7.52 18.42
CA LEU A 271 -5.54 7.72 17.15
C LEU A 271 -5.16 9.19 16.88
N LYS A 272 -5.82 10.17 17.53
CA LYS A 272 -5.43 11.59 17.42
C LYS A 272 -3.99 11.86 17.86
N ASP A 273 -3.44 11.01 18.73
CA ASP A 273 -2.11 11.10 19.30
C ASP A 273 -1.17 10.02 18.74
N ASP A 274 -1.63 9.21 17.79
CA ASP A 274 -0.84 8.16 17.15
C ASP A 274 0.30 8.74 16.33
N LYS A 275 1.46 8.10 16.41
CA LYS A 275 2.69 8.49 15.70
C LYS A 275 3.40 7.28 15.08
N ASP A 276 2.71 6.13 15.03
CA ASP A 276 3.30 4.89 14.55
C ASP A 276 2.82 4.60 13.12
N ASP A 277 3.72 4.70 12.15
CA ASP A 277 3.43 4.46 10.72
C ASP A 277 3.69 3.01 10.29
N ILE A 278 3.91 2.05 11.23
CA ILE A 278 4.24 0.67 10.85
C ILE A 278 3.03 -0.06 10.29
N TYR A 279 1.86 0.15 10.91
CA TYR A 279 0.63 -0.49 10.52
C TYR A 279 -0.50 0.51 10.34
N ASP A 280 -0.61 1.02 9.11
CA ASP A 280 -1.73 1.86 8.66
C ASP A 280 -2.73 0.97 7.89
N PRO A 281 -3.72 0.38 8.55
CA PRO A 281 -4.61 -0.57 7.92
C PRO A 281 -5.56 0.13 6.94
N SER A 282 -5.87 -0.54 5.83
CA SER A 282 -7.00 -0.21 4.97
C SER A 282 -8.29 -0.85 5.51
N TYR A 283 -9.45 -0.41 4.99
CA TYR A 283 -10.73 -1.06 5.32
C TYR A 283 -10.74 -2.57 4.96
N SER A 284 -10.01 -2.97 3.92
CA SER A 284 -9.88 -4.38 3.56
C SER A 284 -9.14 -5.18 4.63
N ASP A 285 -8.09 -4.61 5.22
CA ASP A 285 -7.31 -5.25 6.29
C ASP A 285 -8.18 -5.38 7.55
N MET A 286 -8.88 -4.30 7.91
CA MET A 286 -9.74 -4.28 9.09
C MET A 286 -10.92 -5.27 8.96
N LEU A 287 -11.55 -5.35 7.78
CA LEU A 287 -12.59 -6.35 7.49
C LEU A 287 -12.04 -7.77 7.60
N ARG A 288 -10.87 -8.03 6.98
CA ARG A 288 -10.23 -9.35 6.98
C ARG A 288 -9.91 -9.82 8.38
N VAL A 289 -9.21 -9.00 9.16
CA VAL A 289 -8.84 -9.35 10.54
C VAL A 289 -10.09 -9.56 11.40
N SER A 290 -11.07 -8.66 11.32
CA SER A 290 -12.33 -8.76 12.09
C SER A 290 -13.10 -10.02 11.73
N PHE A 291 -13.18 -10.34 10.45
CA PHE A 291 -13.88 -11.52 9.94
C PHE A 291 -13.16 -12.82 10.36
N MET A 292 -11.87 -12.93 10.14
CA MET A 292 -11.08 -14.09 10.54
C MET A 292 -11.16 -14.32 12.06
N HIS A 293 -11.06 -13.25 12.85
CA HIS A 293 -11.13 -13.34 14.30
C HIS A 293 -12.49 -13.83 14.81
N GLN A 294 -13.61 -13.34 14.25
CA GLN A 294 -14.96 -13.66 14.75
C GLN A 294 -15.55 -14.92 14.15
N PHE A 295 -15.28 -15.20 12.88
CA PHE A 295 -15.95 -16.28 12.14
C PHE A 295 -15.03 -17.48 11.83
N ARG A 296 -13.74 -17.38 12.11
CA ARG A 296 -12.76 -18.43 11.78
C ARG A 296 -12.77 -18.80 10.28
N LYS A 297 -12.98 -17.82 9.42
CA LYS A 297 -13.04 -17.96 7.97
C LYS A 297 -12.10 -16.98 7.28
N GLY A 298 -11.38 -17.45 6.26
CA GLY A 298 -10.39 -16.67 5.54
C GLY A 298 -10.90 -15.96 4.28
N LYS A 299 -12.07 -16.34 3.77
CA LYS A 299 -12.59 -15.85 2.48
C LYS A 299 -13.60 -14.72 2.66
N LEU A 300 -13.25 -13.50 2.24
CA LEU A 300 -14.16 -12.35 2.34
C LEU A 300 -15.47 -12.52 1.54
N GLY A 301 -15.49 -13.37 0.51
CA GLY A 301 -16.72 -13.74 -0.18
C GLY A 301 -17.76 -14.43 0.71
N ASP A 302 -17.30 -15.17 1.73
CA ASP A 302 -18.19 -15.73 2.74
C ASP A 302 -18.81 -14.63 3.60
N LEU A 303 -18.06 -13.57 3.93
CA LEU A 303 -18.61 -12.41 4.65
C LEU A 303 -19.72 -11.74 3.87
N VAL A 304 -19.54 -11.49 2.57
CA VAL A 304 -20.58 -10.91 1.70
C VAL A 304 -21.85 -11.76 1.72
N SER A 305 -21.69 -13.08 1.68
CA SER A 305 -22.80 -14.02 1.74
C SER A 305 -23.53 -13.97 3.09
N LEU A 306 -22.80 -13.95 4.20
CA LEU A 306 -23.37 -13.87 5.57
C LEU A 306 -24.08 -12.54 5.82
N LEU A 307 -23.50 -11.41 5.37
CA LEU A 307 -24.14 -10.09 5.44
C LEU A 307 -25.46 -10.03 4.65
N SER A 308 -25.63 -10.91 3.67
CA SER A 308 -26.88 -11.08 2.92
C SER A 308 -27.84 -12.09 3.56
N GLY A 309 -27.50 -12.68 4.71
CA GLY A 309 -28.33 -13.66 5.39
C GLY A 309 -28.25 -15.10 4.83
N ARG A 310 -27.22 -15.43 4.03
CA ARG A 310 -27.12 -16.75 3.41
C ARG A 310 -26.73 -17.83 4.42
N ASP A 311 -27.58 -18.87 4.53
CA ASP A 311 -27.24 -20.11 5.21
C ASP A 311 -26.43 -21.04 4.25
N PHE A 312 -25.22 -21.44 4.69
CA PHE A 312 -24.37 -22.31 3.86
C PHE A 312 -24.80 -23.78 3.87
N LYS A 313 -25.63 -24.19 4.85
CA LYS A 313 -26.08 -25.59 4.99
C LYS A 313 -27.26 -25.90 4.06
N ASP A 314 -28.31 -25.09 4.15
CA ASP A 314 -29.54 -25.28 3.38
C ASP A 314 -29.65 -24.36 2.16
N ARG A 315 -28.68 -23.46 1.96
CA ARG A 315 -28.62 -22.48 0.86
C ARG A 315 -29.79 -21.50 0.82
N SER A 316 -30.52 -21.38 1.91
CA SER A 316 -31.60 -20.41 2.09
C SER A 316 -31.07 -19.04 2.55
N PHE A 317 -31.94 -18.05 2.60
CA PHE A 317 -31.66 -16.74 3.18
C PHE A 317 -32.50 -16.58 4.43
N LYS A 318 -31.84 -16.21 5.55
CA LYS A 318 -32.42 -16.02 6.87
C LYS A 318 -31.95 -14.70 7.44
N GLU A 319 -32.88 -13.88 7.90
CA GLU A 319 -32.61 -12.57 8.50
C GLU A 319 -31.73 -12.67 9.76
N GLU A 320 -31.97 -13.70 10.57
CA GLU A 320 -31.21 -14.00 11.78
C GLU A 320 -29.70 -14.17 11.52
N ILE A 321 -29.32 -14.70 10.33
CA ILE A 321 -27.92 -14.86 9.94
C ILE A 321 -27.29 -13.51 9.62
N ALA A 322 -28.03 -12.62 8.97
CA ALA A 322 -27.56 -11.26 8.70
C ALA A 322 -27.38 -10.50 10.02
N GLU A 323 -28.35 -10.53 10.92
CA GLU A 323 -28.29 -9.90 12.24
C GLU A 323 -27.07 -10.38 13.04
N ASP A 324 -26.89 -11.71 13.18
CA ASP A 324 -25.72 -12.30 13.87
C ASP A 324 -24.40 -11.88 13.20
N CYS A 325 -24.39 -11.80 11.86
CA CYS A 325 -23.22 -11.36 11.11
C CYS A 325 -22.84 -9.91 11.42
N PHE A 326 -23.80 -8.98 11.41
CA PHE A 326 -23.55 -7.58 11.77
C PHE A 326 -23.08 -7.43 13.22
N LEU A 327 -23.70 -8.15 14.15
CA LEU A 327 -23.29 -8.15 15.57
C LEU A 327 -21.83 -8.62 15.73
N LYS A 328 -21.47 -9.75 15.13
CA LYS A 328 -20.12 -10.31 15.19
C LYS A 328 -19.09 -9.41 14.49
N MET A 329 -19.43 -8.84 13.32
CA MET A 329 -18.55 -7.90 12.66
C MET A 329 -18.33 -6.65 13.49
N GLY A 330 -19.37 -6.10 14.11
CA GLY A 330 -19.25 -4.98 15.06
C GLY A 330 -18.29 -5.30 16.20
N GLN A 331 -18.40 -6.48 16.79
CA GLN A 331 -17.49 -6.93 17.87
C GLN A 331 -16.07 -7.14 17.35
N GLY A 332 -15.90 -7.69 16.14
CA GLY A 332 -14.60 -7.85 15.49
C GLY A 332 -13.89 -6.51 15.26
N VAL A 333 -14.63 -5.54 14.76
CA VAL A 333 -14.15 -4.16 14.56
C VAL A 333 -13.77 -3.50 15.88
N LEU A 334 -14.57 -3.64 16.94
CA LEU A 334 -14.25 -3.13 18.27
C LEU A 334 -12.97 -3.77 18.86
N ASN A 335 -12.76 -5.07 18.65
CA ASN A 335 -11.56 -5.77 19.08
C ASN A 335 -10.33 -5.29 18.30
N PHE A 336 -10.48 -5.06 16.99
CA PHE A 336 -9.43 -4.50 16.13
C PHE A 336 -9.03 -3.09 16.59
N MET A 337 -10.01 -2.21 16.82
CA MET A 337 -9.83 -0.80 17.22
C MET A 337 -9.34 -0.63 18.66
N ASN A 338 -9.33 -1.68 19.45
CA ASN A 338 -8.91 -1.58 20.84
C ASN A 338 -7.45 -1.13 20.93
N GLU A 339 -7.21 0.04 21.54
CA GLU A 339 -5.89 0.66 21.70
C GLU A 339 -4.83 -0.31 22.23
N TYR A 340 -5.15 -1.02 23.31
CA TYR A 340 -4.22 -1.97 23.90
C TYR A 340 -3.87 -3.11 22.92
N ASN A 341 -4.87 -3.68 22.24
CA ASN A 341 -4.64 -4.77 21.30
C ASN A 341 -3.77 -4.31 20.13
N PHE A 342 -4.14 -3.19 19.52
CA PHE A 342 -3.44 -2.63 18.37
C PHE A 342 -1.99 -2.27 18.73
N THR A 343 -1.79 -1.52 19.81
CA THR A 343 -0.47 -1.08 20.26
C THR A 343 0.42 -2.26 20.64
N GLN A 344 -0.10 -3.27 21.37
CA GLN A 344 0.69 -4.44 21.74
C GLN A 344 1.09 -5.28 20.52
N PHE A 345 0.20 -5.41 19.53
CA PHE A 345 0.53 -6.07 18.28
C PHE A 345 1.63 -5.31 17.52
N VAL A 346 1.48 -4.00 17.33
CA VAL A 346 2.49 -3.16 16.66
C VAL A 346 3.83 -3.24 17.38
N LEU A 347 3.84 -3.17 18.72
CA LEU A 347 5.05 -3.32 19.53
C LEU A 347 5.69 -4.71 19.38
N ALA A 348 4.90 -5.77 19.22
CA ALA A 348 5.44 -7.11 18.93
C ALA A 348 6.20 -7.12 17.60
N ILE A 349 5.62 -6.58 16.53
CA ILE A 349 6.25 -6.50 15.21
C ILE A 349 7.50 -5.60 15.22
N ARG A 350 7.42 -4.41 15.83
CA ARG A 350 8.58 -3.50 15.99
C ARG A 350 9.73 -4.15 16.73
N SER A 351 9.44 -4.81 17.85
CA SER A 351 10.47 -5.44 18.67
C SER A 351 11.08 -6.69 18.05
N ALA A 352 10.48 -7.23 16.96
CA ALA A 352 11.11 -8.22 16.09
C ALA A 352 12.08 -7.59 15.07
N GLY A 353 12.25 -6.26 15.07
CA GLY A 353 13.15 -5.55 14.16
C GLY A 353 12.47 -4.92 12.95
N PHE A 354 11.16 -5.06 12.77
CA PHE A 354 10.43 -4.42 11.67
C PHE A 354 10.01 -3.00 12.07
N ILE A 355 10.97 -2.08 12.06
CA ILE A 355 10.81 -0.71 12.55
C ILE A 355 10.33 0.30 11.49
N SER A 356 10.15 -0.13 10.26
CA SER A 356 9.75 0.73 9.13
C SER A 356 8.77 -0.01 8.22
N PRO A 357 7.76 0.66 7.65
CA PRO A 357 6.85 0.08 6.65
C PRO A 357 7.58 -0.54 5.45
N LYS A 358 8.77 -0.04 5.11
CA LYS A 358 9.62 -0.58 4.02
C LYS A 358 10.09 -2.02 4.26
N LEU A 359 10.12 -2.46 5.52
CA LEU A 359 10.49 -3.83 5.89
C LEU A 359 9.29 -4.78 5.88
N LEU A 360 8.07 -4.26 5.80
CA LEU A 360 6.83 -5.03 5.75
C LEU A 360 6.47 -5.35 4.29
N THR A 361 6.86 -6.51 3.81
CA THR A 361 6.70 -6.89 2.39
C THR A 361 5.32 -7.46 2.06
N SER A 362 4.51 -7.81 3.06
CA SER A 362 3.19 -8.41 2.89
C SER A 362 2.21 -7.93 3.95
N GLN A 363 1.27 -7.08 3.54
CA GLN A 363 0.16 -6.62 4.39
C GLN A 363 -0.71 -7.78 4.85
N ILE A 364 -0.97 -8.74 3.96
CA ILE A 364 -1.78 -9.93 4.26
C ILE A 364 -1.15 -10.80 5.36
N THR A 365 0.18 -10.93 5.36
CA THR A 365 0.89 -11.64 6.43
C THR A 365 0.74 -10.91 7.78
N LEU A 366 0.75 -9.57 7.75
CA LEU A 366 0.55 -8.74 8.93
C LEU A 366 -0.89 -8.87 9.46
N ASP A 367 -1.90 -8.85 8.58
CA ASP A 367 -3.31 -9.06 8.93
C ASP A 367 -3.54 -10.41 9.64
N PHE A 368 -2.93 -11.48 9.10
CA PHE A 368 -3.06 -12.80 9.72
C PHE A 368 -2.33 -12.86 11.08
N ALA A 369 -1.17 -12.22 11.19
CA ALA A 369 -0.45 -12.12 12.48
C ALA A 369 -1.28 -11.35 13.52
N TYR A 370 -1.98 -10.28 13.13
CA TYR A 370 -2.88 -9.57 14.05
C TYR A 370 -4.10 -10.43 14.43
N THR A 371 -4.67 -11.15 13.47
CA THR A 371 -5.72 -12.14 13.76
C THR A 371 -5.25 -13.17 14.79
N LEU A 372 -4.06 -13.73 14.58
CA LEU A 372 -3.45 -14.70 15.50
C LEU A 372 -3.25 -14.11 16.90
N TYR A 373 -2.81 -12.84 17.00
CA TYR A 373 -2.70 -12.13 18.28
C TYR A 373 -4.05 -12.07 19.01
N LEU A 374 -5.11 -11.67 18.29
CA LEU A 374 -6.46 -11.58 18.88
C LEU A 374 -6.98 -12.95 19.31
N LEU A 375 -6.70 -14.01 18.53
CA LEU A 375 -7.07 -15.39 18.84
C LEU A 375 -6.36 -15.90 20.10
N LEU A 376 -5.05 -15.73 20.19
CA LEU A 376 -4.25 -16.13 21.36
C LEU A 376 -4.69 -15.39 22.62
N LYS A 377 -5.02 -14.10 22.49
CA LYS A 377 -5.53 -13.32 23.61
C LYS A 377 -6.91 -13.79 24.05
N GLN A 378 -7.78 -14.15 23.12
CA GLN A 378 -9.15 -14.61 23.40
C GLN A 378 -9.17 -16.00 24.02
N SER A 379 -8.30 -16.92 23.57
CA SER A 379 -8.26 -18.30 24.07
C SER A 379 -7.83 -18.39 25.53
N GLY A 380 -6.96 -17.47 25.97
CA GLY A 380 -6.36 -17.53 27.30
C GLY A 380 -5.42 -18.71 27.53
N GLU A 381 -5.13 -19.52 26.50
CA GLU A 381 -4.27 -20.70 26.56
C GLU A 381 -2.79 -20.34 26.77
N VAL A 382 -2.40 -19.13 26.39
CA VAL A 382 -1.02 -18.68 26.42
C VAL A 382 -0.88 -17.48 27.38
N PRO A 383 0.09 -17.49 28.30
CA PRO A 383 0.41 -16.32 29.09
C PRO A 383 0.71 -15.11 28.18
N THR A 384 0.22 -13.94 28.55
CA THR A 384 0.36 -12.70 27.74
C THR A 384 1.81 -12.43 27.33
N ALA A 385 2.78 -12.74 28.20
CA ALA A 385 4.21 -12.58 27.92
C ALA A 385 4.71 -13.46 26.74
N GLN A 386 4.07 -14.62 26.51
CA GLN A 386 4.45 -15.54 25.43
C GLN A 386 3.74 -15.23 24.11
N ILE A 387 2.60 -14.52 24.13
CA ILE A 387 1.87 -14.13 22.91
C ILE A 387 2.79 -13.36 21.96
N LYS A 388 3.60 -12.44 22.50
CA LYS A 388 4.56 -11.65 21.72
C LYS A 388 5.51 -12.55 20.91
N SER A 389 6.16 -13.52 21.53
CA SER A 389 7.09 -14.46 20.88
C SER A 389 6.37 -15.29 19.80
N CYS A 390 5.16 -15.79 20.09
CA CYS A 390 4.36 -16.53 19.12
C CYS A 390 4.08 -15.70 17.87
N ILE A 391 3.71 -14.43 18.03
CA ILE A 391 3.40 -13.52 16.91
C ILE A 391 4.66 -13.20 16.10
N GLN A 392 5.77 -12.90 16.77
CA GLN A 392 7.05 -12.62 16.12
C GLN A 392 7.53 -13.80 15.28
N LYS A 393 7.55 -15.00 15.85
CA LYS A 393 7.92 -16.24 15.16
C LYS A 393 7.00 -16.54 13.99
N TRP A 394 5.68 -16.45 14.18
CA TRP A 394 4.72 -16.70 13.10
C TRP A 394 4.87 -15.70 11.94
N PHE A 395 5.02 -14.42 12.26
CA PHE A 395 5.19 -13.39 11.24
C PHE A 395 6.47 -13.60 10.40
N VAL A 396 7.58 -13.93 11.07
CA VAL A 396 8.85 -14.22 10.37
C VAL A 396 8.74 -15.52 9.55
N LEU A 397 8.20 -16.59 10.11
CA LEU A 397 7.97 -17.86 9.41
C LEU A 397 7.13 -17.64 8.15
N ALA A 398 5.96 -17.00 8.29
CA ALA A 398 5.04 -16.78 7.18
C ALA A 398 5.66 -15.86 6.09
N THR A 399 6.52 -14.92 6.48
CA THR A 399 7.27 -14.06 5.56
C THR A 399 8.34 -14.85 4.80
N LEU A 400 9.13 -15.67 5.49
CA LEU A 400 10.21 -16.48 4.89
C LEU A 400 9.69 -17.60 3.98
N THR A 401 8.55 -18.18 4.31
CA THR A 401 7.97 -19.28 3.53
C THR A 401 7.05 -18.80 2.40
N GLY A 402 6.73 -17.49 2.37
CA GLY A 402 5.75 -16.95 1.43
C GLY A 402 4.35 -17.54 1.61
N ARG A 403 3.98 -17.89 2.86
CA ARG A 403 2.79 -18.69 3.19
C ARG A 403 1.49 -18.16 2.59
N TYR A 404 1.35 -16.83 2.52
CA TYR A 404 0.14 -16.18 2.00
C TYR A 404 0.33 -15.59 0.59
N VAL A 405 1.27 -16.13 -0.20
CA VAL A 405 1.46 -15.76 -1.60
C VAL A 405 0.62 -16.66 -2.50
N GLY A 406 0.06 -16.10 -3.58
CA GLY A 406 -0.74 -16.84 -4.58
C GLY A 406 -2.22 -16.91 -4.24
N SER A 407 -2.63 -17.74 -3.29
CA SER A 407 -4.05 -17.90 -2.89
C SER A 407 -4.24 -17.62 -1.39
N PRO A 408 -4.05 -16.38 -0.93
CA PRO A 408 -3.98 -16.04 0.49
C PRO A 408 -5.24 -16.42 1.27
N GLU A 409 -6.42 -16.09 0.78
CA GLU A 409 -7.68 -16.37 1.48
C GLU A 409 -7.93 -17.87 1.69
N SER A 410 -7.57 -18.69 0.69
CA SER A 410 -7.69 -20.14 0.83
C SER A 410 -6.67 -20.72 1.81
N GLN A 411 -5.46 -20.14 1.90
CA GLN A 411 -4.47 -20.55 2.88
C GLN A 411 -4.88 -20.14 4.29
N MET A 412 -5.34 -18.90 4.47
CA MET A 412 -5.85 -18.42 5.76
C MET A 412 -7.02 -19.29 6.27
N ASP A 413 -7.96 -19.65 5.38
CA ASP A 413 -9.10 -20.50 5.71
C ASP A 413 -8.66 -21.90 6.18
N ARG A 414 -7.63 -22.49 5.54
CA ARG A 414 -7.02 -23.75 5.98
C ARG A 414 -6.33 -23.62 7.33
N ASP A 415 -5.57 -22.53 7.52
CA ASP A 415 -4.82 -22.30 8.76
C ASP A 415 -5.77 -22.09 9.95
N LEU A 416 -6.85 -21.33 9.77
CA LEU A 416 -7.85 -21.10 10.80
C LEU A 416 -8.54 -22.41 11.22
N ARG A 417 -8.93 -23.25 10.25
CA ARG A 417 -9.49 -24.59 10.54
C ARG A 417 -8.50 -25.48 11.27
N ALA A 418 -7.25 -25.51 10.81
CA ALA A 418 -6.22 -26.32 11.49
C ALA A 418 -5.97 -25.85 12.93
N MET A 419 -6.08 -24.54 13.22
CA MET A 419 -6.01 -24.01 14.57
C MET A 419 -7.21 -24.43 15.44
N GLU A 420 -8.42 -24.47 14.86
CA GLU A 420 -9.61 -24.96 15.56
C GLU A 420 -9.51 -26.47 15.86
N ASP A 421 -9.01 -27.26 14.91
CA ASP A 421 -8.92 -28.72 15.04
C ASP A 421 -7.82 -29.17 16.03
N LYS A 422 -6.67 -28.49 16.05
CA LYS A 422 -5.45 -28.94 16.74
C LYS A 422 -5.02 -28.07 17.91
N GLY A 423 -5.62 -26.89 18.05
CA GLY A 423 -5.15 -25.82 18.93
C GLY A 423 -4.03 -24.97 18.29
N ILE A 424 -3.98 -23.69 18.69
CA ILE A 424 -3.12 -22.67 18.05
C ILE A 424 -1.63 -23.01 18.22
N LEU A 425 -1.20 -23.38 19.42
CA LEU A 425 0.21 -23.67 19.69
C LEU A 425 0.71 -24.90 18.93
N THR A 426 -0.10 -25.96 18.87
CA THR A 426 0.23 -27.17 18.10
C THR A 426 0.36 -26.84 16.62
N PHE A 427 -0.57 -26.05 16.10
CA PHE A 427 -0.52 -25.59 14.71
C PHE A 427 0.78 -24.81 14.41
N ILE A 428 1.16 -23.84 15.25
CA ILE A 428 2.39 -23.07 15.07
C ILE A 428 3.60 -24.01 15.07
N LYS A 429 3.69 -24.91 16.03
CA LYS A 429 4.82 -25.83 16.18
C LYS A 429 4.97 -26.79 15.00
N GLU A 430 3.87 -27.41 14.55
CA GLU A 430 3.89 -28.32 13.41
C GLU A 430 4.36 -27.62 12.11
N ASN A 431 3.93 -26.35 11.89
CA ASN A 431 4.37 -25.59 10.73
C ASN A 431 5.84 -25.15 10.86
N GLU A 432 6.31 -24.79 12.07
CA GLU A 432 7.72 -24.50 12.30
C GLU A 432 8.59 -25.71 11.95
N ASP A 433 8.24 -26.89 12.46
CA ASP A 433 8.99 -28.13 12.24
C ASP A 433 8.96 -28.58 10.77
N ALA A 434 7.84 -28.37 10.06
CA ALA A 434 7.69 -28.75 8.66
C ALA A 434 8.38 -27.79 7.69
N ASP A 435 8.19 -26.48 7.88
CA ASP A 435 8.59 -25.46 6.90
C ASP A 435 10.03 -24.97 7.11
N LEU A 436 10.55 -24.97 8.37
CA LEU A 436 11.86 -24.46 8.71
C LEU A 436 12.88 -25.58 9.05
N SER A 437 12.89 -26.61 8.21
CA SER A 437 13.84 -27.73 8.31
C SER A 437 15.31 -27.28 8.09
N ASN A 438 16.28 -28.13 8.43
CA ASN A 438 17.69 -27.85 8.15
C ASN A 438 17.92 -27.56 6.65
N SER A 439 17.25 -28.29 5.76
CA SER A 439 17.33 -28.07 4.32
C SER A 439 16.81 -26.68 3.91
N PHE A 440 15.79 -26.17 4.60
CA PHE A 440 15.33 -24.79 4.38
C PHE A 440 16.46 -23.79 4.71
N TRP A 441 17.08 -23.90 5.88
CA TRP A 441 18.11 -22.94 6.32
C TRP A 441 19.41 -23.01 5.52
N GLU A 442 19.86 -24.23 5.19
CA GLU A 442 21.18 -24.46 4.59
C GLU A 442 21.16 -24.40 3.05
N THR A 443 20.01 -24.61 2.44
CA THR A 443 19.91 -24.67 0.98
C THR A 443 18.90 -23.69 0.42
N ARG A 444 17.61 -23.82 0.78
CA ARG A 444 16.53 -23.03 0.15
C ARG A 444 16.69 -21.54 0.43
N LEU A 445 16.88 -21.13 1.68
CA LEU A 445 17.03 -19.72 2.03
C LEU A 445 18.27 -19.10 1.39
N VAL A 446 19.38 -19.87 1.27
CA VAL A 446 20.59 -19.42 0.59
C VAL A 446 20.32 -19.14 -0.89
N GLN A 447 19.51 -19.99 -1.55
CA GLN A 447 19.06 -19.77 -2.94
C GLN A 447 18.07 -18.59 -3.04
N ASP A 448 17.12 -18.50 -2.14
CA ASP A 448 16.12 -17.40 -2.12
C ASP A 448 16.75 -16.02 -1.87
N LEU A 449 17.94 -15.97 -1.25
CA LEU A 449 18.78 -14.77 -1.12
C LEU A 449 19.51 -14.41 -2.43
N GLU A 450 19.43 -15.22 -3.48
CA GLU A 450 19.93 -14.91 -4.81
C GLU A 450 18.95 -14.02 -5.57
N THR A 451 18.86 -12.78 -5.18
CA THR A 451 17.94 -11.80 -5.74
C THR A 451 18.55 -10.41 -5.78
N SER A 452 18.13 -9.63 -6.77
CA SER A 452 18.48 -8.20 -6.89
C SER A 452 17.46 -7.28 -6.21
N SER A 453 16.31 -7.82 -5.76
CA SER A 453 15.22 -7.01 -5.21
C SER A 453 15.52 -6.58 -3.77
N ILE A 454 15.68 -5.29 -3.55
CA ILE A 454 15.81 -4.68 -2.22
C ILE A 454 14.52 -4.89 -1.37
N ASN A 455 13.37 -5.08 -2.03
CA ASN A 455 12.08 -5.36 -1.39
C ASN A 455 11.83 -6.86 -1.23
N SER A 456 12.87 -7.70 -1.32
CA SER A 456 12.77 -9.13 -1.06
C SER A 456 12.37 -9.39 0.39
N PRO A 457 11.41 -10.31 0.67
CA PRO A 457 11.06 -10.68 2.04
C PRO A 457 12.26 -11.23 2.82
N TYR A 458 13.15 -11.96 2.16
CA TYR A 458 14.37 -12.52 2.78
C TYR A 458 15.35 -11.43 3.20
N PHE A 459 15.52 -10.39 2.38
CA PHE A 459 16.37 -9.26 2.73
C PHE A 459 15.74 -8.41 3.84
N SER A 460 14.43 -8.23 3.82
CA SER A 460 13.71 -7.54 4.90
C SER A 460 13.87 -8.26 6.24
N VAL A 461 13.76 -9.60 6.26
CA VAL A 461 14.00 -10.39 7.48
C VAL A 461 15.47 -10.33 7.91
N TYR A 462 16.44 -10.32 6.98
CA TYR A 462 17.85 -10.13 7.31
C TYR A 462 18.09 -8.76 7.98
N LEU A 463 17.49 -7.69 7.45
CA LEU A 463 17.59 -6.37 8.07
C LEU A 463 16.91 -6.32 9.44
N ALA A 464 15.74 -6.94 9.58
CA ALA A 464 15.08 -7.10 10.88
C ALA A 464 15.96 -7.84 11.90
N ALA A 465 16.69 -8.88 11.46
CA ALA A 465 17.64 -9.60 12.31
C ALA A 465 18.80 -8.69 12.75
N GLN A 466 19.34 -7.84 11.86
CA GLN A 466 20.38 -6.88 12.23
C GLN A 466 19.86 -5.84 13.24
N ILE A 467 18.66 -5.33 13.04
CA ILE A 467 18.03 -4.37 13.94
C ILE A 467 17.76 -5.00 15.31
N PHE A 468 17.20 -6.20 15.33
CA PHE A 468 16.91 -6.94 16.56
C PHE A 468 18.17 -7.20 17.41
N LYS A 469 19.28 -7.53 16.75
CA LYS A 469 20.59 -7.74 17.40
C LYS A 469 21.32 -6.43 17.73
N GLY A 470 20.82 -5.29 17.30
CA GLY A 470 21.44 -3.97 17.50
C GLY A 470 22.73 -3.78 16.72
N ASP A 471 22.86 -4.43 15.57
CA ASP A 471 24.07 -4.40 14.75
C ASP A 471 24.41 -2.97 14.28
N ARG A 472 25.69 -2.68 14.25
CA ARG A 472 26.22 -1.43 13.69
C ARG A 472 26.33 -1.53 12.17
N SER A 473 26.17 -0.38 11.52
CA SER A 473 26.39 -0.27 10.07
C SER A 473 27.82 -0.65 9.70
N LEU A 474 28.01 -1.07 8.46
CA LEU A 474 29.31 -1.55 8.01
C LEU A 474 30.39 -0.45 8.17
N LEU A 475 31.55 -0.82 8.74
CA LEU A 475 32.70 0.04 9.03
C LEU A 475 32.42 1.22 9.98
N SER A 476 31.34 1.15 10.76
CA SER A 476 31.00 2.15 11.78
C SER A 476 31.05 1.54 13.18
N ASN A 477 31.61 2.27 14.14
CA ASN A 477 31.63 1.91 15.55
C ASN A 477 30.50 2.58 16.37
N SER A 478 29.67 3.44 15.77
CA SER A 478 28.64 4.23 16.45
C SER A 478 27.26 4.10 15.83
N THR A 479 27.14 4.21 14.52
CA THR A 479 25.86 4.22 13.81
C THR A 479 25.28 2.82 13.74
N ARG A 480 24.01 2.64 14.09
CA ARG A 480 23.30 1.36 13.98
C ARG A 480 22.59 1.25 12.62
N VAL A 481 22.36 0.02 12.18
CA VAL A 481 21.54 -0.25 10.98
C VAL A 481 20.12 0.32 11.18
N SER A 482 19.56 0.24 12.39
CA SER A 482 18.27 0.83 12.74
C SER A 482 18.19 2.33 12.47
N ASP A 483 19.27 3.07 12.78
CA ASP A 483 19.31 4.52 12.66
C ASP A 483 19.25 4.95 11.18
N LEU A 484 20.01 4.23 10.33
CA LEU A 484 20.01 4.49 8.88
C LEU A 484 18.67 4.14 8.22
N ILE A 485 18.02 3.06 8.66
CA ILE A 485 16.69 2.69 8.14
C ILE A 485 15.62 3.70 8.58
N ALA A 486 15.68 4.18 9.81
CA ALA A 486 14.74 5.18 10.34
C ALA A 486 14.78 6.51 9.57
N VAL A 487 15.95 6.95 9.13
CA VAL A 487 16.09 8.16 8.31
C VAL A 487 15.99 7.91 6.80
N ALA A 488 15.48 6.74 6.40
CA ALA A 488 15.36 6.31 5.01
C ALA A 488 16.69 6.36 4.23
N GLY A 489 17.80 6.05 4.90
CA GLY A 489 19.12 5.95 4.30
C GLY A 489 19.16 4.92 3.16
N ASP A 490 20.05 5.13 2.21
CA ASP A 490 20.21 4.25 1.05
C ASP A 490 21.07 3.03 1.37
N VAL A 491 20.81 1.94 0.64
CA VAL A 491 21.67 0.75 0.64
C VAL A 491 22.84 0.96 -0.32
N HIS A 492 24.01 0.54 0.10
CA HIS A 492 25.25 0.67 -0.67
C HIS A 492 25.79 -0.70 -1.10
N HIS A 493 26.62 -0.70 -2.14
CA HIS A 493 27.26 -1.90 -2.66
C HIS A 493 28.62 -2.13 -1.98
N ILE A 494 28.83 -3.33 -1.43
CA ILE A 494 30.12 -3.73 -0.84
C ILE A 494 31.20 -3.81 -1.94
N PHE A 495 30.89 -4.48 -3.05
CA PHE A 495 31.66 -4.34 -4.29
C PHE A 495 31.03 -3.18 -5.08
N PRO A 496 31.70 -2.00 -5.17
CA PRO A 496 31.08 -0.81 -5.75
C PRO A 496 30.63 -1.06 -7.19
N LYS A 497 29.44 -0.57 -7.53
CA LYS A 497 28.83 -0.75 -8.86
C LYS A 497 29.76 -0.31 -10.00
N LYS A 498 30.44 0.83 -9.84
CA LYS A 498 31.36 1.33 -10.86
C LYS A 498 32.59 0.42 -11.02
N TYR A 499 33.08 -0.13 -9.90
CA TYR A 499 34.19 -1.08 -9.90
C TYR A 499 33.79 -2.36 -10.64
N LEU A 500 32.66 -2.96 -10.32
CA LEU A 500 32.17 -4.18 -10.98
C LEU A 500 31.97 -3.98 -12.48
N ARG A 501 31.38 -2.87 -12.91
CA ARG A 501 31.17 -2.57 -14.33
C ARG A 501 32.50 -2.40 -15.09
N LYS A 502 33.51 -1.78 -14.50
CA LYS A 502 34.84 -1.68 -15.09
C LYS A 502 35.52 -3.05 -15.27
N ASN A 503 35.10 -4.05 -14.51
CA ASN A 503 35.63 -5.41 -14.52
C ASN A 503 34.69 -6.44 -15.18
N GLY A 504 33.79 -6.01 -16.07
CA GLY A 504 32.99 -6.89 -16.92
C GLY A 504 31.65 -7.34 -16.36
N PHE A 505 31.20 -6.83 -15.20
CA PHE A 505 29.86 -7.10 -14.63
C PHE A 505 28.88 -6.00 -15.05
N ASP A 506 28.47 -5.98 -16.32
CA ASP A 506 27.57 -4.94 -16.86
C ASP A 506 26.08 -5.21 -16.62
N ASP A 507 25.70 -6.47 -16.40
CA ASP A 507 24.31 -6.84 -16.13
C ASP A 507 23.87 -6.34 -14.75
N LYS A 508 22.72 -5.62 -14.74
CA LYS A 508 22.11 -5.12 -13.50
C LYS A 508 21.77 -6.23 -12.51
N ALA A 509 21.36 -7.39 -12.99
CA ALA A 509 21.04 -8.52 -12.14
C ALA A 509 22.27 -9.08 -11.42
N LEU A 510 23.47 -8.96 -12.01
CA LEU A 510 24.70 -9.44 -11.41
C LEU A 510 25.25 -8.49 -10.34
N TYR A 511 25.33 -7.18 -10.60
CA TYR A 511 25.92 -6.27 -9.60
C TYR A 511 24.90 -5.81 -8.53
N ASN A 512 23.59 -5.80 -8.83
CA ASN A 512 22.55 -5.53 -7.86
C ASN A 512 22.07 -6.84 -7.20
N GLN A 513 22.85 -7.38 -6.28
CA GLN A 513 22.48 -8.57 -5.49
C GLN A 513 22.31 -8.17 -4.03
N VAL A 514 21.31 -8.72 -3.33
CA VAL A 514 21.10 -8.40 -1.89
C VAL A 514 22.34 -8.82 -1.08
N ALA A 515 23.05 -9.87 -1.50
CA ALA A 515 24.31 -10.27 -0.91
C ALA A 515 25.48 -9.30 -1.23
N ASN A 516 25.28 -8.29 -2.07
CA ASN A 516 26.23 -7.18 -2.28
C ASN A 516 25.80 -5.90 -1.56
N TYR A 517 24.67 -5.89 -0.86
CA TYR A 517 24.13 -4.70 -0.20
C TYR A 517 24.49 -4.63 1.29
N ALA A 518 24.82 -3.43 1.75
CA ALA A 518 25.00 -3.11 3.17
C ALA A 518 24.51 -1.69 3.46
N TYR A 519 24.16 -1.43 4.71
CA TYR A 519 23.93 -0.07 5.20
C TYR A 519 25.25 0.52 5.65
N LEU A 520 25.60 1.69 5.11
CA LEU A 520 26.81 2.46 5.44
C LEU A 520 26.45 3.92 5.68
N ASP A 521 27.23 4.58 6.52
CA ASP A 521 27.19 6.03 6.63
C ASP A 521 27.60 6.67 5.29
N THR A 522 26.96 7.77 4.91
CA THR A 522 27.22 8.45 3.63
C THR A 522 28.70 8.82 3.46
N ASN A 523 29.36 9.29 4.53
CA ASN A 523 30.77 9.65 4.49
C ASN A 523 31.68 8.42 4.25
N VAL A 524 31.31 7.28 4.84
CA VAL A 524 32.03 6.01 4.61
C VAL A 524 31.89 5.58 3.15
N ASN A 525 30.67 5.62 2.60
CA ASN A 525 30.43 5.31 1.20
C ASN A 525 31.21 6.23 0.23
N ILE A 526 31.26 7.53 0.51
CA ILE A 526 32.04 8.49 -0.29
C ILE A 526 33.52 8.14 -0.21
N SER A 527 34.03 7.79 0.98
CA SER A 527 35.45 7.43 1.16
C SER A 527 35.84 6.12 0.43
N ILE A 528 34.90 5.18 0.28
CA ILE A 528 35.08 3.93 -0.48
C ILE A 528 35.17 4.24 -1.99
N GLY A 529 34.25 5.04 -2.52
CA GLY A 529 34.20 5.39 -3.94
C GLY A 529 34.02 4.18 -4.86
N ASP A 530 34.93 3.99 -5.81
CA ASP A 530 34.91 2.87 -6.78
C ASP A 530 36.12 1.92 -6.63
N ARG A 531 36.70 1.83 -5.42
CA ARG A 531 37.87 0.98 -5.10
C ARG A 531 37.45 -0.49 -4.93
N ALA A 532 38.44 -1.39 -5.16
CA ALA A 532 38.26 -2.80 -4.85
C ALA A 532 38.03 -3.04 -3.33
N PRO A 533 37.27 -4.07 -2.93
CA PRO A 533 37.12 -4.41 -1.52
C PRO A 533 38.44 -4.66 -0.82
N GLU A 534 39.36 -5.41 -1.44
CA GLU A 534 40.71 -5.64 -0.89
C GLU A 534 41.45 -4.35 -0.52
N ASP A 535 41.28 -3.27 -1.30
CA ASP A 535 41.93 -1.99 -1.06
C ASP A 535 41.36 -1.27 0.18
N TYR A 536 40.06 -1.09 0.22
CA TYR A 536 39.48 -0.28 1.28
C TYR A 536 39.29 -1.05 2.61
N PHE A 537 39.12 -2.39 2.57
CA PHE A 537 39.12 -3.19 3.80
C PHE A 537 40.52 -3.35 4.37
N SER A 538 41.57 -3.50 3.52
CA SER A 538 42.95 -3.50 4.00
C SER A 538 43.35 -2.17 4.61
N GLN A 539 42.83 -1.03 4.07
CA GLN A 539 43.01 0.28 4.72
C GLN A 539 42.30 0.37 6.06
N ALA A 540 41.06 -0.18 6.18
CA ALA A 540 40.34 -0.25 7.45
C ALA A 540 41.10 -1.11 8.48
N LEU A 541 41.77 -2.18 8.05
CA LEU A 541 42.62 -3.00 8.91
C LEU A 541 43.91 -2.26 9.31
N ALA A 542 44.58 -1.62 8.36
CA ALA A 542 45.83 -0.87 8.61
C ALA A 542 45.63 0.29 9.60
N GLN A 543 44.49 0.99 9.55
CA GLN A 543 44.17 2.05 10.52
C GLN A 543 43.94 1.52 11.94
N CYS A 544 43.52 0.26 12.13
CA CYS A 544 43.47 -0.41 13.42
C CYS A 544 44.88 -0.64 13.98
N GLY A 545 45.89 -0.74 13.12
CA GLY A 545 47.33 -0.85 13.48
C GLY A 545 48.03 0.50 13.66
N GLY A 546 47.31 1.62 13.67
CA GLY A 546 47.86 2.96 13.88
C GLY A 546 48.13 3.77 12.60
N ALA A 547 47.79 3.25 11.40
CA ALA A 547 47.85 4.05 10.17
C ALA A 547 46.76 5.18 10.19
N GLU A 548 46.95 6.15 9.29
CA GLU A 548 46.02 7.25 9.14
C GLU A 548 44.59 6.74 8.84
N ARG A 549 43.58 7.29 9.54
CA ARG A 549 42.17 6.95 9.35
C ARG A 549 41.69 7.43 7.97
N LYS A 550 41.26 6.50 7.10
CA LYS A 550 40.79 6.78 5.73
C LYS A 550 39.41 6.19 5.42
N VAL A 551 39.00 5.11 6.12
CA VAL A 551 37.78 4.39 5.81
C VAL A 551 37.04 4.04 7.10
N GLY A 552 35.82 4.54 7.23
CA GLY A 552 35.00 4.25 8.40
C GLY A 552 35.51 4.86 9.72
N THR A 553 35.00 4.35 10.84
CA THR A 553 35.27 4.90 12.17
C THR A 553 35.91 3.91 13.13
N ILE A 554 36.09 2.65 12.74
CA ILE A 554 36.63 1.58 13.59
C ILE A 554 38.16 1.67 13.61
N LEU A 555 38.74 1.68 14.81
CA LEU A 555 40.20 1.79 15.04
C LEU A 555 40.79 0.62 15.86
N VAL A 556 39.97 -0.40 16.15
CA VAL A 556 40.34 -1.59 16.88
C VAL A 556 40.08 -2.79 16.00
N GLU A 557 41.04 -3.69 15.84
CA GLU A 557 40.93 -4.83 14.92
C GLU A 557 39.80 -5.80 15.35
N ASP A 558 39.68 -6.11 16.63
CA ASP A 558 38.64 -6.98 17.12
C ASP A 558 37.24 -6.40 16.84
N GLU A 559 37.06 -5.07 17.00
CA GLU A 559 35.80 -4.39 16.64
C GLU A 559 35.53 -4.46 15.14
N LEU A 560 36.58 -4.37 14.31
CA LEU A 560 36.43 -4.50 12.85
C LEU A 560 35.97 -5.91 12.47
N ARG A 561 36.59 -6.94 13.02
CA ARG A 561 36.19 -8.34 12.79
C ARG A 561 34.78 -8.64 13.27
N GLU A 562 34.40 -8.14 14.46
CA GLU A 562 33.02 -8.23 14.94
C GLU A 562 32.02 -7.50 14.02
N ASN A 563 32.39 -6.32 13.52
CA ASN A 563 31.54 -5.56 12.59
C ASN A 563 31.35 -6.31 11.26
N LEU A 564 32.42 -6.92 10.71
CA LEU A 564 32.32 -7.76 9.51
C LEU A 564 31.37 -8.96 9.75
N LYS A 565 31.54 -9.66 10.87
CA LYS A 565 30.68 -10.79 11.25
C LYS A 565 29.20 -10.35 11.41
N ALA A 566 28.98 -9.22 12.08
CA ALA A 566 27.64 -8.66 12.27
C ALA A 566 26.98 -8.30 10.92
N ASN A 567 27.75 -7.86 9.93
CA ASN A 567 27.29 -7.55 8.57
C ASN A 567 27.34 -8.76 7.62
N SER A 568 27.57 -9.99 8.15
CA SER A 568 27.65 -11.24 7.38
C SER A 568 28.71 -11.20 6.26
N ILE A 569 29.84 -10.56 6.52
CA ILE A 569 30.95 -10.43 5.55
C ILE A 569 32.03 -11.43 5.91
N PRO A 570 32.51 -12.25 4.94
CA PRO A 570 33.58 -13.20 5.18
C PRO A 570 34.92 -12.49 5.45
N GLU A 571 35.77 -13.04 6.32
CA GLU A 571 37.07 -12.47 6.61
C GLU A 571 38.02 -12.48 5.40
N THR A 572 37.77 -13.33 4.41
CA THR A 572 38.50 -13.35 3.12
C THR A 572 38.35 -12.06 2.32
N ILE A 573 37.42 -11.15 2.73
CA ILE A 573 37.18 -9.87 2.06
C ILE A 573 38.42 -8.99 1.93
N PHE A 574 39.40 -9.13 2.84
CA PHE A 574 40.66 -8.37 2.83
C PHE A 574 41.54 -8.68 1.60
N SER A 575 41.28 -9.78 0.88
CA SER A 575 41.99 -10.19 -0.32
C SER A 575 41.08 -10.37 -1.53
N MET A 576 39.81 -9.93 -1.45
CA MET A 576 38.82 -10.13 -2.52
C MET A 576 38.76 -8.94 -3.48
N ASN A 577 38.87 -9.26 -4.76
CA ASN A 577 38.69 -8.33 -5.90
C ASN A 577 37.57 -8.84 -6.82
N SER A 578 37.41 -8.27 -8.01
CA SER A 578 36.36 -8.63 -8.97
C SER A 578 36.33 -10.10 -9.39
N GLU A 579 37.46 -10.80 -9.40
CA GLU A 579 37.52 -12.22 -9.73
C GLU A 579 36.85 -13.10 -8.69
N HIS A 580 36.81 -12.64 -7.43
CA HIS A 580 36.22 -13.34 -6.29
C HIS A 580 34.76 -12.93 -6.05
N TYR A 581 34.16 -12.05 -6.88
CA TYR A 581 32.83 -11.47 -6.59
C TYR A 581 31.74 -12.51 -6.46
N LEU A 582 31.66 -13.49 -7.35
CA LEU A 582 30.64 -14.54 -7.28
C LEU A 582 30.79 -15.45 -6.07
N GLU A 583 32.04 -15.75 -5.70
CA GLU A 583 32.38 -16.50 -4.49
C GLU A 583 31.95 -15.73 -3.24
N PHE A 584 32.25 -14.42 -3.19
CA PHE A 584 31.78 -13.53 -2.11
C PHE A 584 30.28 -13.56 -1.95
N LEU A 585 29.51 -13.44 -3.03
CA LEU A 585 28.05 -13.50 -3.00
C LEU A 585 27.56 -14.81 -2.38
N GLN A 586 28.15 -15.93 -2.78
CA GLN A 586 27.78 -17.25 -2.27
C GLN A 586 28.09 -17.39 -0.78
N GLN A 587 29.30 -17.04 -0.34
CA GLN A 587 29.70 -17.10 1.06
C GLN A 587 28.81 -16.18 1.92
N ARG A 588 28.54 -14.96 1.44
CA ARG A 588 27.72 -14.02 2.19
C ARG A 588 26.27 -14.47 2.33
N ARG A 589 25.66 -15.08 1.29
CA ARG A 589 24.31 -15.66 1.38
C ARG A 589 24.22 -16.73 2.46
N ILE A 590 25.23 -17.57 2.60
CA ILE A 590 25.31 -18.58 3.66
C ILE A 590 25.33 -17.91 5.04
N PHE A 591 26.14 -16.87 5.24
CA PHE A 591 26.23 -16.14 6.50
C PHE A 591 24.93 -15.36 6.81
N MET A 592 24.29 -14.78 5.81
CA MET A 592 23.00 -14.13 5.95
C MET A 592 21.92 -15.14 6.38
N ALA A 593 21.86 -16.31 5.74
CA ALA A 593 20.93 -17.37 6.09
C ALA A 593 21.14 -17.88 7.53
N ALA A 594 22.40 -18.10 7.93
CA ALA A 594 22.74 -18.47 9.29
C ALA A 594 22.29 -17.39 10.32
N LYS A 595 22.52 -16.12 10.01
CA LYS A 595 22.08 -14.99 10.85
C LYS A 595 20.58 -14.93 10.99
N ILE A 596 19.81 -15.15 9.90
CA ILE A 596 18.35 -15.20 9.92
C ILE A 596 17.87 -16.36 10.79
N ARG A 597 18.50 -17.54 10.68
CA ARG A 597 18.21 -18.71 11.53
C ARG A 597 18.40 -18.40 13.01
N ASP A 598 19.57 -17.88 13.37
CA ASP A 598 19.90 -17.55 14.76
C ASP A 598 18.97 -16.47 15.33
N TYR A 599 18.58 -15.52 14.50
CA TYR A 599 17.57 -14.52 14.87
C TYR A 599 16.21 -15.17 15.12
N TYR A 600 15.71 -16.02 14.20
CA TYR A 600 14.42 -16.69 14.33
C TYR A 600 14.30 -17.47 15.65
N TYR A 601 15.34 -18.23 16.01
CA TYR A 601 15.35 -18.99 17.27
C TYR A 601 15.57 -18.14 18.52
N SER A 602 15.96 -16.88 18.38
CA SER A 602 16.09 -15.94 19.49
C SER A 602 14.82 -15.10 19.76
N LEU A 603 13.84 -15.18 18.89
CA LEU A 603 12.51 -14.61 19.08
C LEU A 603 11.72 -15.46 20.08
#